data_5a2fa603e4ce530341d2477e3559aa28
#
_entry.id   5a2fa603e4ce530341d2477e3559aa28
#
_cell.length_a   1.000
_cell.length_b   1.000
_cell.length_c   1.000
_cell.angle_alpha   90.00
_cell.angle_beta   90.00
_cell.angle_gamma   90.00
#
_symmetry.space_group_name_H-M   'P 1'
#
loop_
_entity.id
_entity.type
_entity.pdbx_description
1 polymer ?
#
loop_
_entity_poly.entity_id
_entity_poly.type
_entity_poly.pdbx_seq_one_letter_code
_entity_poly.pdbx_strand_id
1 'polypeptide(L)'
;KTLAVLLDKVNNLTIDGNGSEFIMHGRMQPFTLDRCQNITLKNFSVDWEIPLTAQGTVTQSTPDYIEVEIDTRQYPYIIENKRLTFVGEGWKSGLWSIMQFAPETHFVLPNTGDNLGWRPYDATEVKPGLVRLADPKREANKRFPAPGTILVLRHSTRDHAGIFIYHSTDTKLENLKLFHTCGLGILSQYSKNIAFNDVHIIPNAAKGRVLSGHDDGFHFMGCSGLLKIENCSWAGLMDDPINIHGTCSRIMEVLSPTRIKCKFMQDMSEGMEWGRPDEMIGFIEHNTMRTVATGKMNKFEALNKAEFIIELSAPLPTGVEAGYVIENLTCTPDAEIRNCHFGSCRARGLLVST
;
A
#
# COMPACT_ATOMS: atom_id res chain seq x y z
N LYS A 1 -10.62 7.34 -10.89
CA LYS A 1 -10.43 5.91 -10.57
C LYS A 1 -11.71 5.15 -10.88
N THR A 2 -11.59 3.92 -11.38
CA THR A 2 -12.72 3.01 -11.53
C THR A 2 -12.93 2.27 -10.21
N LEU A 3 -14.15 2.28 -9.69
CA LEU A 3 -14.55 1.56 -8.48
C LEU A 3 -15.53 0.46 -8.89
N ALA A 4 -15.29 -0.78 -8.42
CA ALA A 4 -16.21 -1.88 -8.69
C ALA A 4 -17.42 -1.83 -7.75
N VAL A 5 -17.17 -1.70 -6.45
CA VAL A 5 -18.21 -1.55 -5.43
C VAL A 5 -17.91 -0.30 -4.60
N LEU A 6 -18.83 0.65 -4.60
CA LEU A 6 -18.78 1.84 -3.75
C LEU A 6 -19.95 1.82 -2.76
N LEU A 7 -19.62 1.84 -1.48
CA LEU A 7 -20.54 2.15 -0.40
C LEU A 7 -20.23 3.58 0.08
N ASP A 8 -21.15 4.52 -0.17
CA ASP A 8 -21.04 5.92 0.26
C ASP A 8 -22.12 6.20 1.31
N LYS A 9 -21.73 6.51 2.53
CA LYS A 9 -22.61 6.82 3.67
C LYS A 9 -23.65 5.75 3.97
N VAL A 10 -23.27 4.48 3.75
CA VAL A 10 -24.13 3.33 4.02
C VAL A 10 -23.98 2.89 5.48
N ASN A 11 -25.10 2.53 6.08
CA ASN A 11 -25.12 2.07 7.47
C ASN A 11 -25.78 0.69 7.58
N ASN A 12 -25.26 -0.16 8.48
CA ASN A 12 -25.84 -1.45 8.83
C ASN A 12 -26.01 -2.40 7.62
N LEU A 13 -24.94 -2.62 6.87
CA LEU A 13 -24.94 -3.50 5.71
C LEU A 13 -23.96 -4.67 5.89
N THR A 14 -24.40 -5.87 5.53
CA THR A 14 -23.53 -7.04 5.35
C THR A 14 -23.52 -7.44 3.89
N ILE A 15 -22.32 -7.53 3.31
CA ILE A 15 -22.07 -8.18 2.01
C ILE A 15 -21.47 -9.53 2.30
N ASP A 16 -22.24 -10.59 2.03
CA ASP A 16 -21.81 -11.99 2.14
C ASP A 16 -21.63 -12.58 0.75
N GLY A 17 -20.39 -12.85 0.38
CA GLY A 17 -20.07 -13.43 -0.92
C GLY A 17 -20.39 -14.91 -1.03
N ASN A 18 -20.71 -15.59 0.09
CA ASN A 18 -21.04 -17.01 0.13
C ASN A 18 -20.02 -17.91 -0.63
N GLY A 19 -18.72 -17.58 -0.51
CA GLY A 19 -17.63 -18.29 -1.18
C GLY A 19 -17.36 -17.84 -2.63
N SER A 20 -17.99 -16.78 -3.11
CA SER A 20 -17.75 -16.25 -4.47
C SER A 20 -16.34 -15.73 -4.65
N GLU A 21 -15.85 -15.80 -5.87
CA GLU A 21 -14.62 -15.17 -6.32
C GLU A 21 -14.96 -13.94 -7.17
N PHE A 22 -14.46 -12.77 -6.78
CA PHE A 22 -14.56 -11.54 -7.56
C PHE A 22 -13.32 -11.40 -8.44
N ILE A 23 -13.48 -11.62 -9.74
CA ILE A 23 -12.40 -11.41 -10.72
C ILE A 23 -12.47 -10.00 -11.28
N MET A 24 -11.42 -9.23 -11.02
CA MET A 24 -11.34 -7.85 -11.48
C MET A 24 -10.76 -7.78 -12.90
N HIS A 25 -11.31 -6.90 -13.71
CA HIS A 25 -10.86 -6.63 -15.06
C HIS A 25 -10.32 -5.20 -15.18
N GLY A 26 -9.07 -5.09 -15.66
CA GLY A 26 -8.42 -3.79 -15.82
C GLY A 26 -8.00 -3.13 -14.50
N ARG A 27 -7.78 -1.81 -14.53
CA ARG A 27 -7.37 -1.02 -13.37
C ARG A 27 -8.57 -0.51 -12.58
N MET A 28 -8.93 -1.22 -11.53
CA MET A 28 -10.07 -0.84 -10.68
C MET A 28 -9.82 -1.15 -9.20
N GLN A 29 -10.49 -0.40 -8.34
CA GLN A 29 -10.53 -0.63 -6.90
C GLN A 29 -11.74 -1.51 -6.57
N PRO A 30 -11.55 -2.72 -6.03
CA PRO A 30 -12.65 -3.67 -5.81
C PRO A 30 -13.73 -3.14 -4.86
N PHE A 31 -13.34 -2.71 -3.66
CA PHE A 31 -14.27 -2.22 -2.66
C PHE A 31 -13.82 -0.87 -2.10
N THR A 32 -14.78 0.05 -1.97
CA THR A 32 -14.61 1.34 -1.33
C THR A 32 -15.74 1.58 -0.34
N LEU A 33 -15.39 1.84 0.91
CA LEU A 33 -16.30 2.24 1.98
C LEU A 33 -15.97 3.69 2.33
N ASP A 34 -16.86 4.62 1.98
CA ASP A 34 -16.69 6.04 2.27
C ASP A 34 -17.76 6.51 3.25
N ARG A 35 -17.34 6.96 4.43
CA ARG A 35 -18.22 7.46 5.51
C ARG A 35 -19.34 6.50 5.90
N CYS A 36 -19.01 5.22 5.95
CA CYS A 36 -19.95 4.15 6.31
C CYS A 36 -19.91 3.85 7.81
N GLN A 37 -20.97 3.20 8.30
CA GLN A 37 -21.04 2.73 9.69
C GLN A 37 -21.62 1.33 9.77
N ASN A 38 -21.02 0.48 10.62
CA ASN A 38 -21.44 -0.90 10.87
C ASN A 38 -21.58 -1.72 9.58
N ILE A 39 -20.46 -1.87 8.86
CA ILE A 39 -20.37 -2.63 7.62
C ILE A 39 -19.64 -3.94 7.87
N THR A 40 -20.15 -5.03 7.34
CA THR A 40 -19.47 -6.32 7.31
C THR A 40 -19.28 -6.79 5.87
N LEU A 41 -18.02 -7.10 5.49
CA LEU A 41 -17.67 -7.78 4.25
C LEU A 41 -17.18 -9.17 4.59
N LYS A 42 -17.76 -10.22 4.00
CA LYS A 42 -17.38 -11.59 4.37
C LYS A 42 -17.54 -12.63 3.28
N ASN A 43 -16.79 -13.74 3.44
CA ASN A 43 -16.94 -14.98 2.68
C ASN A 43 -16.71 -14.82 1.17
N PHE A 44 -15.62 -14.17 0.74
CA PHE A 44 -15.26 -14.08 -0.67
C PHE A 44 -13.75 -13.96 -0.89
N SER A 45 -13.35 -14.16 -2.14
CA SER A 45 -12.00 -13.82 -2.60
C SER A 45 -12.00 -12.77 -3.70
N VAL A 46 -10.85 -12.11 -3.86
CA VAL A 46 -10.61 -11.12 -4.91
C VAL A 46 -9.33 -11.47 -5.65
N ASP A 47 -9.42 -11.51 -6.97
CA ASP A 47 -8.27 -11.70 -7.87
C ASP A 47 -8.43 -10.86 -9.14
N TRP A 48 -7.44 -10.86 -10.01
CA TRP A 48 -7.49 -10.20 -11.32
C TRP A 48 -7.35 -11.22 -12.45
N GLU A 49 -8.11 -11.02 -13.52
CA GLU A 49 -7.93 -11.81 -14.74
C GLU A 49 -6.51 -11.61 -15.30
N ILE A 50 -6.10 -10.34 -15.49
CA ILE A 50 -4.74 -9.97 -15.84
C ILE A 50 -4.15 -9.16 -14.69
N PRO A 51 -3.23 -9.75 -13.89
CA PRO A 51 -2.62 -9.05 -12.77
C PRO A 51 -1.86 -7.79 -13.18
N LEU A 52 -1.87 -6.80 -12.30
CA LEU A 52 -1.20 -5.53 -12.50
C LEU A 52 0.28 -5.55 -12.08
N THR A 53 0.82 -6.73 -11.86
CA THR A 53 2.23 -7.04 -11.67
C THR A 53 2.48 -8.42 -12.26
N ALA A 54 3.50 -8.55 -13.08
CA ALA A 54 3.81 -9.79 -13.77
C ALA A 54 4.91 -10.59 -13.05
N GLN A 55 5.09 -11.83 -13.45
CA GLN A 55 6.23 -12.65 -13.06
C GLN A 55 6.76 -13.48 -14.23
N GLY A 56 7.99 -13.95 -14.11
CA GLY A 56 8.62 -14.87 -15.05
C GLY A 56 9.78 -15.60 -14.40
N THR A 57 10.27 -16.64 -15.03
CA THR A 57 11.37 -17.47 -14.53
C THR A 57 12.63 -17.25 -15.39
N VAL A 58 13.76 -17.04 -14.74
CA VAL A 58 15.06 -16.93 -15.43
C VAL A 58 15.43 -18.30 -16.00
N THR A 59 15.60 -18.39 -17.31
CA THR A 59 16.05 -19.60 -18.00
C THR A 59 17.54 -19.57 -18.32
N GLN A 60 18.07 -18.38 -18.57
CA GLN A 60 19.50 -18.17 -18.84
C GLN A 60 19.98 -16.87 -18.18
N SER A 61 21.21 -16.89 -17.67
CA SER A 61 21.89 -15.71 -17.11
C SER A 61 23.32 -15.66 -17.60
N THR A 62 23.70 -14.53 -18.18
CA THR A 62 25.04 -14.23 -18.69
C THR A 62 25.55 -12.92 -18.09
N PRO A 63 26.82 -12.53 -18.33
CA PRO A 63 27.29 -11.21 -17.94
C PRO A 63 26.51 -10.04 -18.55
N ASP A 64 25.85 -10.20 -19.69
CA ASP A 64 25.29 -9.09 -20.47
C ASP A 64 23.77 -9.07 -20.47
N TYR A 65 23.11 -10.21 -20.22
CA TYR A 65 21.67 -10.33 -20.24
C TYR A 65 21.13 -11.50 -19.41
N ILE A 66 19.85 -11.46 -19.15
CA ILE A 66 19.06 -12.62 -18.69
C ILE A 66 17.99 -12.96 -19.73
N GLU A 67 17.60 -14.22 -19.81
CA GLU A 67 16.39 -14.65 -20.51
C GLU A 67 15.34 -15.06 -19.48
N VAL A 68 14.13 -14.56 -19.67
CA VAL A 68 13.01 -14.73 -18.74
C VAL A 68 11.86 -15.33 -19.50
N GLU A 69 11.40 -16.48 -19.03
CA GLU A 69 10.17 -17.11 -19.54
C GLU A 69 8.96 -16.52 -18.79
N ILE A 70 7.98 -16.03 -19.56
CA ILE A 70 6.79 -15.33 -19.07
C ILE A 70 5.54 -16.06 -19.60
N ASP A 71 4.61 -16.45 -18.72
CA ASP A 71 3.30 -16.99 -19.15
C ASP A 71 2.46 -15.86 -19.75
N THR A 72 2.42 -15.79 -21.06
CA THR A 72 1.72 -14.73 -21.81
C THR A 72 0.20 -14.77 -21.67
N ARG A 73 -0.38 -15.87 -21.16
CA ARG A 73 -1.81 -15.96 -20.87
C ARG A 73 -2.15 -15.20 -19.59
N GLN A 74 -1.28 -15.26 -18.58
CA GLN A 74 -1.46 -14.52 -17.34
C GLN A 74 -0.89 -13.09 -17.44
N TYR A 75 0.21 -12.91 -18.18
CA TYR A 75 0.97 -11.66 -18.25
C TYR A 75 1.24 -11.28 -19.70
N PRO A 76 0.21 -10.88 -20.46
CA PRO A 76 0.36 -10.46 -21.84
C PRO A 76 1.28 -9.23 -21.92
N TYR A 77 2.16 -9.21 -22.91
CA TYR A 77 3.11 -8.12 -23.12
C TYR A 77 3.32 -7.84 -24.62
N ILE A 78 3.91 -6.69 -24.86
CA ILE A 78 4.47 -6.28 -26.17
C ILE A 78 5.88 -5.72 -25.93
N ILE A 79 6.69 -5.71 -26.97
CA ILE A 79 7.99 -5.01 -26.95
C ILE A 79 7.90 -3.82 -27.88
N GLU A 80 7.93 -2.62 -27.31
CA GLU A 80 7.90 -1.35 -28.03
C GLU A 80 9.20 -0.58 -27.76
N ASN A 81 9.91 -0.15 -28.79
CA ASN A 81 11.17 0.60 -28.68
C ASN A 81 12.19 -0.07 -27.73
N LYS A 82 12.36 -1.37 -27.84
CA LYS A 82 13.17 -2.20 -26.93
C LYS A 82 12.71 -2.19 -25.46
N ARG A 83 11.46 -1.88 -25.18
CA ARG A 83 10.89 -1.89 -23.82
C ARG A 83 9.89 -3.01 -23.66
N LEU A 84 10.06 -3.81 -22.63
CA LEU A 84 9.04 -4.76 -22.21
C LEU A 84 7.87 -3.98 -21.59
N THR A 85 6.71 -4.06 -22.23
CA THR A 85 5.49 -3.35 -21.82
C THR A 85 4.40 -4.37 -21.64
N PHE A 86 3.88 -4.48 -20.43
CA PHE A 86 2.74 -5.33 -20.12
C PHE A 86 1.45 -4.65 -20.55
N VAL A 87 0.51 -5.46 -21.00
CA VAL A 87 -0.76 -4.96 -21.54
C VAL A 87 -1.93 -5.71 -20.91
N GLY A 88 -3.03 -5.02 -20.75
CA GLY A 88 -4.27 -5.61 -20.25
C GLY A 88 -5.46 -4.77 -20.69
N GLU A 89 -6.62 -5.04 -20.12
CA GLU A 89 -7.86 -4.38 -20.47
C GLU A 89 -7.82 -2.89 -20.14
N GLY A 90 -7.66 -2.09 -21.19
CA GLY A 90 -7.63 -0.62 -21.07
C GLY A 90 -6.35 -0.02 -20.49
N TRP A 91 -5.24 -0.80 -20.41
CA TRP A 91 -3.98 -0.28 -19.89
C TRP A 91 -2.75 -0.87 -20.59
N LYS A 92 -1.68 -0.09 -20.57
CA LYS A 92 -0.31 -0.49 -20.91
C LYS A 92 0.62 0.04 -19.83
N SER A 93 1.65 -0.74 -19.46
CA SER A 93 2.58 -0.35 -18.39
C SER A 93 3.96 -0.96 -18.62
N GLY A 94 4.98 -0.12 -18.76
CA GLY A 94 6.36 -0.55 -19.00
C GLY A 94 7.02 -1.13 -17.75
N LEU A 95 7.87 -2.14 -17.93
CA LEU A 95 8.72 -2.66 -16.87
C LEU A 95 9.62 -1.57 -16.31
N TRP A 96 9.65 -1.40 -14.99
CA TRP A 96 10.49 -0.39 -14.33
C TRP A 96 11.34 -0.93 -13.18
N SER A 97 10.97 -2.07 -12.57
CA SER A 97 11.72 -2.67 -11.47
C SER A 97 11.49 -4.19 -11.42
N ILE A 98 12.38 -4.91 -10.78
CA ILE A 98 12.34 -6.37 -10.67
C ILE A 98 12.69 -6.78 -9.25
N MET A 99 11.91 -7.71 -8.67
CA MET A 99 12.21 -8.40 -7.42
C MET A 99 12.50 -9.87 -7.69
N GLN A 100 13.34 -10.47 -6.85
CA GLN A 100 13.78 -11.85 -6.98
C GLN A 100 13.19 -12.73 -5.89
N PHE A 101 12.69 -13.89 -6.28
CA PHE A 101 12.11 -14.89 -5.39
C PHE A 101 12.80 -16.25 -5.59
N ALA A 102 13.00 -16.97 -4.50
CA ALA A 102 13.53 -18.33 -4.52
C ALA A 102 12.50 -19.30 -5.11
N PRO A 103 12.88 -20.15 -6.08
CA PRO A 103 11.93 -21.06 -6.73
C PRO A 103 11.35 -22.12 -5.78
N GLU A 104 12.13 -22.59 -4.80
CA GLU A 104 11.74 -23.68 -3.89
C GLU A 104 10.81 -23.19 -2.77
N THR A 105 11.04 -21.99 -2.26
CA THR A 105 10.32 -21.48 -1.08
C THR A 105 9.31 -20.40 -1.42
N HIS A 106 9.43 -19.78 -2.61
CA HIS A 106 8.70 -18.59 -3.02
C HIS A 106 8.92 -17.40 -2.07
N PHE A 107 10.08 -17.37 -1.41
CA PHE A 107 10.44 -16.24 -0.54
C PHE A 107 11.26 -15.23 -1.32
N VAL A 108 11.12 -13.96 -0.96
CA VAL A 108 11.98 -12.89 -1.44
C VAL A 108 13.43 -13.24 -1.14
N LEU A 109 14.30 -13.19 -2.14
CA LEU A 109 15.72 -13.46 -1.95
C LEU A 109 16.36 -12.32 -1.14
N PRO A 110 17.09 -12.63 -0.06
CA PRO A 110 17.70 -11.62 0.79
C PRO A 110 18.75 -10.80 0.03
N ASN A 111 18.87 -9.53 0.38
CA ASN A 111 19.82 -8.58 -0.22
C ASN A 111 19.66 -8.36 -1.73
N THR A 112 18.50 -8.67 -2.27
CA THR A 112 18.20 -8.42 -3.67
C THR A 112 17.39 -7.14 -3.89
N GLY A 113 16.49 -6.78 -3.00
CA GLY A 113 15.70 -5.54 -3.07
C GLY A 113 15.02 -5.33 -4.44
N ASP A 114 15.00 -4.12 -4.91
CA ASP A 114 14.63 -3.74 -6.29
C ASP A 114 15.87 -3.70 -7.18
N ASN A 115 16.76 -4.65 -7.05
CA ASN A 115 18.14 -4.51 -7.45
C ASN A 115 18.47 -4.71 -8.91
N LEU A 116 17.54 -5.12 -9.70
CA LEU A 116 17.69 -4.93 -11.13
C LEU A 116 17.28 -3.52 -11.55
N GLY A 117 16.93 -2.70 -10.56
CA GLY A 117 16.97 -1.23 -10.55
C GLY A 117 15.97 -0.56 -11.47
N TRP A 118 15.79 0.69 -11.22
CA TRP A 118 15.06 1.72 -11.97
C TRP A 118 15.65 1.95 -13.39
N ARG A 119 16.37 0.99 -13.96
CA ARG A 119 17.05 1.10 -15.24
C ARG A 119 16.19 0.50 -16.33
N PRO A 120 16.15 1.15 -17.49
CA PRO A 120 15.55 0.58 -18.66
C PRO A 120 16.38 -0.58 -19.18
N TYR A 121 15.85 -1.80 -19.16
CA TYR A 121 16.39 -2.94 -19.89
C TYR A 121 16.05 -2.85 -21.36
N ASP A 122 16.99 -3.17 -22.23
CA ASP A 122 16.72 -3.45 -23.62
C ASP A 122 16.09 -4.84 -23.72
N ALA A 123 14.83 -4.90 -24.08
CA ALA A 123 14.07 -6.13 -24.23
C ALA A 123 14.06 -6.60 -25.69
N THR A 124 14.22 -7.89 -25.90
CA THR A 124 14.09 -8.56 -27.20
C THR A 124 13.35 -9.87 -27.00
N GLU A 125 12.31 -10.16 -27.78
CA GLU A 125 11.67 -11.46 -27.77
C GLU A 125 12.52 -12.47 -28.53
N VAL A 126 12.94 -13.53 -27.86
CA VAL A 126 13.73 -14.63 -28.42
C VAL A 126 12.82 -15.62 -29.13
N LYS A 127 11.71 -15.95 -28.51
CA LYS A 127 10.56 -16.70 -29.02
C LYS A 127 9.34 -16.35 -28.20
N PRO A 128 8.13 -16.66 -28.64
CA PRO A 128 6.91 -16.34 -27.89
C PRO A 128 7.01 -16.75 -26.41
N GLY A 129 6.86 -15.80 -25.50
CA GLY A 129 6.96 -16.00 -24.06
C GLY A 129 8.39 -16.02 -23.49
N LEU A 130 9.44 -15.98 -24.31
CA LEU A 130 10.83 -15.91 -23.84
C LEU A 130 11.45 -14.55 -24.20
N VAL A 131 11.69 -13.72 -23.20
CA VAL A 131 12.22 -12.37 -23.36
C VAL A 131 13.65 -12.28 -22.85
N ARG A 132 14.56 -11.74 -23.68
CA ARG A 132 15.89 -11.34 -23.26
C ARG A 132 15.87 -9.91 -22.76
N LEU A 133 16.38 -9.70 -21.55
CA LEU A 133 16.57 -8.40 -20.92
C LEU A 133 18.06 -8.12 -20.79
N ALA A 134 18.56 -7.15 -21.54
CA ALA A 134 19.93 -6.70 -21.50
C ALA A 134 20.06 -5.35 -20.80
N ASP A 135 21.09 -5.19 -19.98
CA ASP A 135 21.40 -3.91 -19.32
C ASP A 135 22.68 -3.29 -19.97
N PRO A 136 22.52 -2.35 -20.90
CA PRO A 136 23.67 -1.75 -21.60
C PRO A 136 24.53 -0.85 -20.70
N LYS A 137 24.07 -0.55 -19.46
CA LYS A 137 24.78 0.30 -18.49
C LYS A 137 25.14 -0.44 -17.20
N ARG A 138 25.28 -1.76 -17.28
CA ARG A 138 25.55 -2.59 -16.12
C ARG A 138 26.86 -2.21 -15.42
N GLU A 139 26.80 -2.09 -14.10
CA GLU A 139 28.00 -2.05 -13.26
C GLU A 139 28.61 -3.44 -13.16
N ALA A 140 29.92 -3.56 -13.39
CA ALA A 140 30.64 -4.84 -13.45
C ALA A 140 30.46 -5.75 -12.21
N ASN A 141 30.05 -5.20 -11.08
CA ASN A 141 29.88 -5.91 -9.80
C ASN A 141 28.46 -6.41 -9.50
N LYS A 142 27.47 -6.10 -10.36
CA LYS A 142 26.10 -6.59 -10.17
C LYS A 142 25.91 -7.92 -10.87
N ARG A 143 25.56 -8.95 -10.11
CA ARG A 143 25.22 -10.27 -10.65
C ARG A 143 23.76 -10.27 -11.11
N PHE A 144 23.52 -10.83 -12.28
CA PHE A 144 22.17 -11.18 -12.69
C PHE A 144 21.65 -12.36 -11.86
N PRO A 145 20.31 -12.49 -11.70
CA PRO A 145 19.70 -13.65 -11.07
C PRO A 145 20.12 -14.95 -11.74
N ALA A 146 20.28 -16.00 -10.95
CA ALA A 146 20.62 -17.32 -11.48
C ALA A 146 19.42 -17.94 -12.24
N PRO A 147 19.67 -18.87 -13.18
CA PRO A 147 18.60 -19.67 -13.76
C PRO A 147 17.75 -20.35 -12.67
N GLY A 148 16.46 -20.44 -12.89
CA GLY A 148 15.46 -20.91 -11.91
C GLY A 148 14.88 -19.81 -11.01
N THR A 149 15.57 -18.69 -10.82
CA THR A 149 15.04 -17.56 -10.03
C THR A 149 13.70 -17.06 -10.61
N ILE A 150 12.71 -16.91 -9.76
CA ILE A 150 11.44 -16.29 -10.15
C ILE A 150 11.58 -14.77 -10.01
N LEU A 151 11.26 -14.05 -11.07
CA LEU A 151 11.29 -12.60 -11.10
C LEU A 151 9.86 -12.05 -11.02
N VAL A 152 9.61 -11.18 -10.08
CA VAL A 152 8.43 -10.31 -10.09
C VAL A 152 8.79 -9.08 -10.90
N LEU A 153 8.07 -8.89 -11.99
CA LEU A 153 8.28 -7.85 -13.00
C LEU A 153 7.33 -6.70 -12.73
N ARG A 154 7.85 -5.67 -12.06
CA ARG A 154 7.05 -4.51 -11.63
C ARG A 154 6.83 -3.55 -12.78
N HIS A 155 5.58 -3.32 -13.13
CA HIS A 155 5.20 -2.42 -14.21
C HIS A 155 4.10 -1.43 -13.84
N SER A 156 3.29 -1.71 -12.82
CA SER A 156 2.33 -0.75 -12.30
C SER A 156 2.87 -0.04 -11.06
N THR A 157 2.23 1.04 -10.69
CA THR A 157 2.46 1.80 -9.45
C THR A 157 1.26 1.64 -8.52
N ARG A 158 1.27 2.28 -7.36
CA ARG A 158 0.16 2.29 -6.36
C ARG A 158 -1.12 2.89 -6.92
N ASP A 159 -1.78 2.23 -7.86
CA ASP A 159 -2.95 2.80 -8.51
C ASP A 159 -4.17 2.85 -7.58
N HIS A 160 -4.38 1.78 -6.80
CA HIS A 160 -5.52 1.65 -5.88
C HIS A 160 -5.30 0.51 -4.88
N ALA A 161 -6.01 0.58 -3.75
CA ALA A 161 -6.05 -0.50 -2.78
C ALA A 161 -6.98 -1.65 -3.23
N GLY A 162 -6.80 -2.83 -2.65
CA GLY A 162 -7.74 -3.93 -2.79
C GLY A 162 -9.08 -3.61 -2.12
N ILE A 163 -9.03 -3.12 -0.87
CA ILE A 163 -10.19 -2.58 -0.16
C ILE A 163 -9.79 -1.23 0.43
N PHE A 164 -10.62 -0.20 0.23
CA PHE A 164 -10.40 1.12 0.81
C PHE A 164 -11.52 1.47 1.79
N ILE A 165 -11.14 1.77 3.03
CA ILE A 165 -12.03 2.15 4.14
C ILE A 165 -11.68 3.58 4.54
N TYR A 166 -12.57 4.52 4.26
CA TYR A 166 -12.32 5.94 4.44
C TYR A 166 -13.38 6.57 5.35
N HIS A 167 -12.96 7.25 6.42
CA HIS A 167 -13.84 7.89 7.39
C HIS A 167 -15.00 7.02 7.89
N SER A 168 -14.81 5.72 7.95
CA SER A 168 -15.86 4.75 8.31
C SER A 168 -15.67 4.25 9.74
N THR A 169 -16.76 3.79 10.35
CA THR A 169 -16.75 3.33 11.74
C THR A 169 -17.36 1.94 11.86
N ASP A 170 -16.83 1.11 12.77
CA ASP A 170 -17.33 -0.23 13.08
C ASP A 170 -17.38 -1.13 11.81
N THR A 171 -16.23 -1.27 11.15
CA THR A 171 -16.10 -2.11 9.95
C THR A 171 -15.53 -3.48 10.31
N LYS A 172 -16.13 -4.54 9.77
CA LYS A 172 -15.66 -5.92 9.93
C LYS A 172 -15.36 -6.56 8.58
N LEU A 173 -14.24 -7.26 8.51
CA LEU A 173 -13.83 -8.06 7.38
C LEU A 173 -13.58 -9.49 7.89
N GLU A 174 -14.30 -10.49 7.32
CA GLU A 174 -14.32 -11.85 7.84
C GLU A 174 -14.21 -12.87 6.70
N ASN A 175 -13.29 -13.84 6.84
CA ASN A 175 -13.08 -14.90 5.85
C ASN A 175 -12.93 -14.36 4.42
N LEU A 176 -11.87 -13.56 4.21
CA LEU A 176 -11.55 -12.95 2.91
C LEU A 176 -10.17 -13.42 2.42
N LYS A 177 -10.03 -13.57 1.10
CA LYS A 177 -8.73 -13.79 0.45
C LYS A 177 -8.53 -12.76 -0.65
N LEU A 178 -7.45 -12.00 -0.58
CA LEU A 178 -7.01 -11.12 -1.64
C LEU A 178 -5.78 -11.77 -2.29
N PHE A 179 -5.95 -12.30 -3.49
CA PHE A 179 -4.89 -12.99 -4.23
C PHE A 179 -4.02 -12.05 -5.05
N HIS A 180 -4.51 -10.83 -5.29
CA HIS A 180 -3.75 -9.77 -5.95
C HIS A 180 -4.25 -8.39 -5.52
N THR A 181 -3.32 -7.42 -5.40
CA THR A 181 -3.62 -6.01 -5.19
C THR A 181 -2.62 -5.14 -5.96
N CYS A 182 -3.11 -4.07 -6.57
CA CYS A 182 -2.29 -3.18 -7.41
C CYS A 182 -1.59 -2.06 -6.61
N GLY A 183 -1.72 -2.06 -5.33
CA GLY A 183 -1.15 -1.11 -4.40
C GLY A 183 -1.26 -1.69 -3.01
N LEU A 184 -1.71 -0.88 -2.06
CA LEU A 184 -1.99 -1.35 -0.71
C LEU A 184 -3.09 -2.43 -0.73
N GLY A 185 -2.94 -3.45 0.08
CA GLY A 185 -3.92 -4.52 0.20
C GLY A 185 -5.25 -4.00 0.73
N ILE A 186 -5.29 -3.65 2.03
CA ILE A 186 -6.43 -3.00 2.65
C ILE A 186 -5.96 -1.69 3.27
N LEU A 187 -6.41 -0.60 2.70
CA LEU A 187 -6.10 0.75 3.16
C LEU A 187 -7.25 1.28 4.02
N SER A 188 -6.95 1.67 5.24
CA SER A 188 -7.89 2.34 6.13
C SER A 188 -7.37 3.72 6.48
N GLN A 189 -8.17 4.75 6.23
CA GLN A 189 -7.80 6.13 6.53
C GLN A 189 -8.88 6.81 7.37
N TYR A 190 -8.46 7.47 8.45
CA TYR A 190 -9.35 8.24 9.35
C TYR A 190 -10.60 7.47 9.79
N SER A 191 -10.46 6.16 9.93
CA SER A 191 -11.54 5.25 10.27
C SER A 191 -11.41 4.76 11.70
N LYS A 192 -12.51 4.29 12.29
CA LYS A 192 -12.55 3.93 13.70
C LYS A 192 -13.12 2.54 13.90
N ASN A 193 -12.55 1.75 14.83
CA ASN A 193 -12.98 0.41 15.20
C ASN A 193 -13.07 -0.52 13.98
N ILE A 194 -11.94 -1.08 13.58
CA ILE A 194 -11.88 -1.99 12.43
C ILE A 194 -11.47 -3.37 12.91
N ALA A 195 -12.22 -4.39 12.53
CA ALA A 195 -11.94 -5.77 12.90
C ALA A 195 -11.70 -6.64 11.65
N PHE A 196 -10.64 -7.44 11.72
CA PHE A 196 -10.27 -8.44 10.72
C PHE A 196 -10.24 -9.80 11.39
N ASN A 197 -10.94 -10.76 10.82
CA ASN A 197 -10.88 -12.15 11.25
C ASN A 197 -10.81 -13.08 10.05
N ASP A 198 -9.76 -13.90 9.98
CA ASP A 198 -9.55 -14.83 8.87
C ASP A 198 -9.45 -14.11 7.51
N VAL A 199 -8.62 -13.05 7.46
CA VAL A 199 -8.36 -12.25 6.25
C VAL A 199 -6.94 -12.49 5.77
N HIS A 200 -6.79 -12.89 4.51
CA HIS A 200 -5.53 -13.30 3.94
C HIS A 200 -5.18 -12.48 2.70
N ILE A 201 -3.97 -11.93 2.67
CA ILE A 201 -3.37 -11.35 1.46
C ILE A 201 -2.22 -12.26 1.07
N ILE A 202 -2.47 -13.19 0.17
CA ILE A 202 -1.57 -14.29 -0.17
C ILE A 202 -1.54 -14.53 -1.68
N PRO A 203 -0.43 -15.04 -2.24
CA PRO A 203 -0.37 -15.38 -3.65
C PRO A 203 -1.40 -16.43 -4.04
N ASN A 204 -1.92 -16.34 -5.27
CA ASN A 204 -2.75 -17.39 -5.83
C ASN A 204 -1.87 -18.58 -6.26
N ALA A 205 -1.68 -19.53 -5.35
CA ALA A 205 -0.84 -20.72 -5.57
C ALA A 205 -1.37 -21.60 -6.72
N ALA A 206 -2.69 -21.66 -6.92
CA ALA A 206 -3.29 -22.42 -8.01
C ALA A 206 -2.91 -21.88 -9.40
N LYS A 207 -2.57 -20.58 -9.48
CA LYS A 207 -2.07 -19.92 -10.68
C LYS A 207 -0.53 -19.82 -10.70
N GLY A 208 0.18 -20.46 -9.77
CA GLY A 208 1.64 -20.46 -9.67
C GLY A 208 2.25 -19.09 -9.34
N ARG A 209 1.49 -18.19 -8.72
CA ARG A 209 1.96 -16.85 -8.38
C ARG A 209 2.77 -16.83 -7.09
N VAL A 210 3.78 -15.94 -7.02
CA VAL A 210 4.60 -15.72 -5.82
C VAL A 210 4.33 -14.38 -5.16
N LEU A 211 3.62 -13.48 -5.83
CA LEU A 211 3.26 -12.16 -5.34
C LEU A 211 1.74 -12.02 -5.15
N SER A 212 1.32 -11.37 -4.05
CA SER A 212 -0.07 -11.03 -3.77
C SER A 212 -0.33 -9.52 -3.73
N GLY A 213 0.64 -8.70 -3.31
CA GLY A 213 0.45 -7.28 -3.14
C GLY A 213 1.65 -6.45 -3.57
N HIS A 214 1.38 -5.32 -4.23
CA HIS A 214 2.40 -4.39 -4.69
C HIS A 214 3.03 -3.57 -3.54
N ASP A 215 2.30 -3.38 -2.45
CA ASP A 215 2.72 -2.57 -1.29
C ASP A 215 2.35 -3.27 0.03
N ASP A 216 1.95 -2.49 1.07
CA ASP A 216 1.58 -3.03 2.37
C ASP A 216 0.33 -3.92 2.31
N GLY A 217 0.24 -4.86 3.22
CA GLY A 217 -0.93 -5.69 3.41
C GLY A 217 -2.10 -4.90 4.01
N PHE A 218 -2.07 -4.68 5.33
CA PHE A 218 -3.01 -3.78 6.02
C PHE A 218 -2.32 -2.47 6.36
N HIS A 219 -2.87 -1.38 5.89
CA HIS A 219 -2.30 -0.05 6.07
C HIS A 219 -3.32 0.86 6.77
N PHE A 220 -3.00 1.31 7.98
CA PHE A 220 -3.84 2.17 8.80
C PHE A 220 -3.19 3.53 8.94
N MET A 221 -3.82 4.56 8.41
CA MET A 221 -3.33 5.93 8.50
C MET A 221 -4.37 6.83 9.18
N GLY A 222 -3.98 7.41 10.30
CA GLY A 222 -4.85 8.32 11.06
C GLY A 222 -6.14 7.65 11.57
N CYS A 223 -6.10 6.35 11.84
CA CYS A 223 -7.21 5.60 12.41
C CYS A 223 -7.33 5.83 13.92
N SER A 224 -8.45 5.44 14.52
CA SER A 224 -8.73 5.58 15.95
C SER A 224 -9.53 4.41 16.52
N GLY A 225 -9.68 4.37 17.83
CA GLY A 225 -10.36 3.27 18.53
C GLY A 225 -9.57 1.97 18.46
N LEU A 226 -10.23 0.83 18.31
CA LEU A 226 -9.59 -0.49 18.32
C LEU A 226 -9.42 -1.04 16.90
N LEU A 227 -8.19 -1.40 16.56
CA LEU A 227 -7.82 -2.24 15.42
C LEU A 227 -7.68 -3.68 15.91
N LYS A 228 -8.60 -4.56 15.56
CA LYS A 228 -8.59 -5.95 15.96
C LYS A 228 -8.25 -6.85 14.77
N ILE A 229 -7.13 -7.58 14.83
CA ILE A 229 -6.59 -8.38 13.74
C ILE A 229 -6.35 -9.80 14.27
N GLU A 230 -7.17 -10.76 13.84
CA GLU A 230 -7.14 -12.13 14.32
C GLU A 230 -7.12 -13.13 13.16
N ASN A 231 -6.36 -14.21 13.30
CA ASN A 231 -6.30 -15.32 12.35
C ASN A 231 -5.93 -14.92 10.91
N CYS A 232 -5.19 -13.82 10.74
CA CYS A 232 -4.85 -13.27 9.44
C CYS A 232 -3.48 -13.75 8.95
N SER A 233 -3.25 -13.70 7.63
CA SER A 233 -1.95 -14.02 7.08
C SER A 233 -1.59 -13.19 5.85
N TRP A 234 -0.29 -12.98 5.68
CA TRP A 234 0.29 -12.23 4.57
C TRP A 234 1.47 -13.00 3.99
N ALA A 235 1.59 -13.03 2.67
CA ALA A 235 2.75 -13.54 1.96
C ALA A 235 2.85 -12.93 0.56
N GLY A 236 4.07 -12.81 0.05
CA GLY A 236 4.29 -12.26 -1.29
C GLY A 236 3.94 -10.78 -1.39
N LEU A 237 4.31 -9.98 -0.38
CA LEU A 237 4.14 -8.53 -0.38
C LEU A 237 5.47 -7.85 -0.73
N MET A 238 5.39 -6.67 -1.34
CA MET A 238 6.57 -5.83 -1.61
C MET A 238 6.91 -4.89 -0.46
N ASP A 239 6.02 -4.72 0.52
CA ASP A 239 6.21 -3.88 1.69
C ASP A 239 5.64 -4.54 2.96
N ASP A 240 5.29 -3.79 4.01
CA ASP A 240 4.93 -4.32 5.32
C ASP A 240 3.58 -5.07 5.31
N PRO A 241 3.47 -6.25 5.91
CA PRO A 241 2.19 -6.91 6.19
C PRO A 241 1.20 -6.03 6.97
N ILE A 242 1.68 -5.32 7.99
CA ILE A 242 0.86 -4.36 8.76
C ILE A 242 1.66 -3.08 8.96
N ASN A 243 1.02 -1.95 8.64
CA ASN A 243 1.55 -0.61 8.91
C ASN A 243 0.48 0.24 9.61
N ILE A 244 0.80 0.75 10.80
CA ILE A 244 -0.08 1.61 11.61
C ILE A 244 0.66 2.92 11.87
N HIS A 245 0.14 4.03 11.35
CA HIS A 245 0.80 5.32 11.53
C HIS A 245 -0.18 6.51 11.52
N GLY A 246 0.28 7.61 12.13
CA GLY A 246 -0.30 8.93 12.00
C GLY A 246 0.29 9.71 10.83
N THR A 247 -0.06 10.97 10.72
CA THR A 247 0.50 11.92 9.75
C THR A 247 0.92 13.18 10.48
N CYS A 248 2.21 13.31 10.72
CA CYS A 248 2.77 14.51 11.33
C CYS A 248 2.83 15.67 10.33
N SER A 249 2.66 16.90 10.82
CA SER A 249 2.77 18.11 10.03
C SER A 249 3.60 19.16 10.77
N ARG A 250 4.23 20.07 10.03
CA ARG A 250 5.09 21.10 10.62
C ARG A 250 4.36 22.42 10.74
N ILE A 251 4.51 23.10 11.87
CA ILE A 251 4.09 24.50 12.04
C ILE A 251 5.04 25.38 11.23
N MET A 252 4.51 26.04 10.22
CA MET A 252 5.25 26.96 9.36
C MET A 252 5.21 28.38 9.91
N GLU A 253 4.08 28.78 10.52
CA GLU A 253 3.85 30.13 11.00
C GLU A 253 2.79 30.14 12.10
N VAL A 254 2.97 30.98 13.11
CA VAL A 254 1.95 31.31 14.11
C VAL A 254 1.24 32.58 13.67
N LEU A 255 0.01 32.44 13.20
CA LEU A 255 -0.78 33.55 12.62
C LEU A 255 -1.47 34.39 13.68
N SER A 256 -1.86 33.78 14.79
CA SER A 256 -2.47 34.46 15.94
C SER A 256 -2.33 33.57 17.19
N PRO A 257 -2.74 34.02 18.37
CA PRO A 257 -2.71 33.18 19.57
C PRO A 257 -3.43 31.82 19.44
N THR A 258 -4.40 31.67 18.53
CA THR A 258 -5.17 30.44 18.34
C THR A 258 -5.05 29.88 16.94
N ARG A 259 -4.29 30.45 16.03
CA ARG A 259 -4.20 30.02 14.64
C ARG A 259 -2.78 29.75 14.21
N ILE A 260 -2.53 28.57 13.68
CA ILE A 260 -1.24 28.15 13.15
C ILE A 260 -1.38 27.70 11.68
N LYS A 261 -0.41 28.08 10.86
CA LYS A 261 -0.26 27.58 9.49
C LYS A 261 0.66 26.38 9.51
N CYS A 262 0.23 25.27 8.94
CA CYS A 262 0.94 24.02 8.93
C CYS A 262 1.17 23.51 7.49
N LYS A 263 2.15 22.62 7.34
CA LYS A 263 2.48 21.95 6.09
C LYS A 263 2.66 20.45 6.31
N PHE A 264 2.11 19.63 5.39
CA PHE A 264 2.41 18.21 5.34
C PHE A 264 3.91 17.98 5.09
N MET A 265 4.47 16.99 5.77
CA MET A 265 5.91 16.67 5.69
C MET A 265 6.22 15.65 4.58
N GLN A 266 5.19 15.03 4.01
CA GLN A 266 5.32 14.03 2.95
C GLN A 266 4.30 14.32 1.84
N ASP A 267 4.73 14.25 0.60
CA ASP A 267 3.89 14.52 -0.58
C ASP A 267 2.69 13.57 -0.67
N MET A 268 2.84 12.32 -0.20
CA MET A 268 1.76 11.33 -0.18
C MET A 268 0.61 11.68 0.78
N SER A 269 0.84 12.59 1.73
CA SER A 269 -0.18 13.07 2.67
C SER A 269 -0.87 14.35 2.19
N GLU A 270 -0.42 14.92 1.08
CA GLU A 270 -0.99 16.16 0.56
C GLU A 270 -2.45 16.01 0.11
N GLY A 271 -3.25 17.00 0.45
CA GLY A 271 -4.67 17.06 0.11
C GLY A 271 -5.59 16.25 1.03
N MET A 272 -5.05 15.70 2.13
CA MET A 272 -5.85 14.99 3.14
C MET A 272 -6.48 15.96 4.13
N GLU A 273 -7.62 15.59 4.71
CA GLU A 273 -8.19 16.24 5.90
C GLU A 273 -7.39 15.78 7.12
N TRP A 274 -6.44 16.62 7.59
CA TRP A 274 -5.50 16.23 8.64
C TRP A 274 -6.16 16.01 9.99
N GLY A 275 -7.25 16.67 10.26
CA GLY A 275 -7.97 16.53 11.53
C GLY A 275 -9.32 17.25 11.51
N ARG A 276 -10.10 17.06 12.58
CA ARG A 276 -11.47 17.53 12.73
C ARG A 276 -11.66 18.31 14.03
N PRO A 277 -12.72 19.13 14.13
CA PRO A 277 -13.08 19.78 15.39
C PRO A 277 -13.15 18.78 16.54
N ASP A 278 -12.73 19.22 17.71
CA ASP A 278 -12.66 18.48 18.97
C ASP A 278 -11.54 17.46 19.10
N GLU A 279 -10.75 17.19 18.05
CA GLU A 279 -9.59 16.30 18.13
C GLU A 279 -8.41 16.94 18.87
N MET A 280 -7.65 16.10 19.57
CA MET A 280 -6.49 16.49 20.36
C MET A 280 -5.24 16.53 19.51
N ILE A 281 -4.47 17.60 19.66
CA ILE A 281 -3.19 17.81 18.96
C ILE A 281 -2.07 17.75 19.97
N GLY A 282 -1.03 16.97 19.67
CA GLY A 282 0.26 17.04 20.34
C GLY A 282 1.19 18.04 19.64
N PHE A 283 1.87 18.86 20.40
CA PHE A 283 2.94 19.73 19.92
C PHE A 283 4.28 19.10 20.25
N ILE A 284 5.06 18.77 19.22
CA ILE A 284 6.29 17.98 19.32
C ILE A 284 7.47 18.89 19.00
N GLU A 285 8.42 18.96 19.92
CA GLU A 285 9.67 19.68 19.69
C GLU A 285 10.54 18.85 18.72
N HIS A 286 10.92 19.48 17.60
CA HIS A 286 11.53 18.79 16.47
C HIS A 286 12.85 18.06 16.79
N ASN A 287 13.72 18.67 17.61
CA ASN A 287 15.05 18.10 17.86
C ASN A 287 15.02 16.94 18.85
N THR A 288 14.12 16.96 19.81
CA THR A 288 14.00 15.95 20.88
C THR A 288 12.92 14.91 20.60
N MET A 289 12.02 15.19 19.66
CA MET A 289 10.82 14.39 19.36
C MET A 289 9.92 14.18 20.59
N ARG A 290 9.92 15.14 21.52
CA ARG A 290 9.07 15.10 22.73
C ARG A 290 7.81 15.92 22.51
N THR A 291 6.68 15.35 22.90
CA THR A 291 5.44 16.12 23.05
C THR A 291 5.60 17.05 24.26
N VAL A 292 5.63 18.34 24.00
CA VAL A 292 5.84 19.38 25.03
C VAL A 292 4.54 19.96 25.56
N ALA A 293 3.49 19.87 24.76
CA ALA A 293 2.16 20.38 25.11
C ALA A 293 1.08 19.70 24.26
N THR A 294 -0.16 19.90 24.67
CA THR A 294 -1.33 19.46 23.88
C THR A 294 -2.31 20.61 23.71
N GLY A 295 -3.14 20.53 22.68
CA GLY A 295 -4.20 21.47 22.41
C GLY A 295 -5.39 20.77 21.76
N LYS A 296 -6.53 21.45 21.73
CA LYS A 296 -7.73 20.95 21.08
C LYS A 296 -8.01 21.75 19.82
N MET A 297 -8.28 21.06 18.74
CA MET A 297 -8.63 21.68 17.46
C MET A 297 -10.07 22.19 17.47
N ASN A 298 -10.25 23.40 16.99
CA ASN A 298 -11.56 24.00 16.73
C ASN A 298 -11.95 23.92 15.25
N LYS A 299 -10.97 24.12 14.35
CA LYS A 299 -11.22 24.14 12.92
C LYS A 299 -9.98 23.72 12.12
N PHE A 300 -10.21 22.97 11.04
CA PHE A 300 -9.26 22.70 9.97
C PHE A 300 -9.66 23.48 8.71
N GLU A 301 -8.68 24.10 8.03
CA GLU A 301 -8.90 24.86 6.80
C GLU A 301 -7.77 24.59 5.81
N ALA A 302 -8.06 23.85 4.74
CA ALA A 302 -7.08 23.59 3.68
C ALA A 302 -6.84 24.87 2.87
N LEU A 303 -5.57 25.28 2.72
CA LEU A 303 -5.16 26.41 1.87
C LEU A 303 -4.84 25.93 0.44
N ASN A 304 -4.15 24.83 0.35
CA ASN A 304 -3.79 24.15 -0.90
C ASN A 304 -3.52 22.66 -0.57
N LYS A 305 -2.96 21.90 -1.50
CA LYS A 305 -2.67 20.48 -1.26
C LYS A 305 -1.67 20.24 -0.13
N ALA A 306 -0.66 21.11 0.00
CA ALA A 306 0.44 20.91 0.94
C ALA A 306 0.26 21.65 2.27
N GLU A 307 -0.50 22.74 2.30
CA GLU A 307 -0.62 23.65 3.44
C GLU A 307 -2.05 23.82 3.91
N PHE A 308 -2.19 24.00 5.22
CA PHE A 308 -3.48 24.18 5.89
C PHE A 308 -3.34 25.04 7.14
N ILE A 309 -4.47 25.54 7.65
CA ILE A 309 -4.54 26.26 8.92
C ILE A 309 -5.31 25.39 9.93
N ILE A 310 -4.81 25.36 11.14
CA ILE A 310 -5.51 24.88 12.31
C ILE A 310 -5.87 26.06 13.19
N GLU A 311 -7.13 26.11 13.59
CA GLU A 311 -7.61 26.95 14.68
C GLU A 311 -7.75 26.10 15.94
N LEU A 312 -7.19 26.57 17.04
CA LEU A 312 -7.22 25.92 18.34
C LEU A 312 -8.39 26.45 19.17
N SER A 313 -8.94 25.63 20.06
CA SER A 313 -10.01 26.01 21.00
C SER A 313 -9.52 26.91 22.12
N ALA A 314 -8.19 26.98 22.34
CA ALA A 314 -7.53 27.81 23.34
C ALA A 314 -6.21 28.39 22.74
N PRO A 315 -5.60 29.39 23.36
CA PRO A 315 -4.32 29.90 22.90
C PRO A 315 -3.23 28.83 22.81
N LEU A 316 -2.37 28.99 21.81
CA LEU A 316 -1.19 28.15 21.60
C LEU A 316 -0.37 28.06 22.90
N PRO A 317 0.03 26.87 23.34
CA PRO A 317 0.82 26.71 24.56
C PRO A 317 2.12 27.51 24.53
N THR A 318 2.52 28.07 25.67
CA THR A 318 3.75 28.84 25.78
C THR A 318 4.97 28.02 25.35
N GLY A 319 5.82 28.63 24.52
CA GLY A 319 7.05 27.99 24.00
C GLY A 319 6.85 27.19 22.72
N VAL A 320 5.63 26.96 22.25
CA VAL A 320 5.37 26.36 20.94
C VAL A 320 5.47 27.44 19.87
N GLU A 321 6.29 27.21 18.86
CA GLU A 321 6.61 28.16 17.80
C GLU A 321 6.70 27.50 16.42
N ALA A 322 6.97 28.27 15.39
CA ALA A 322 7.25 27.76 14.07
C ALA A 322 8.46 26.81 14.08
N GLY A 323 8.38 25.72 13.32
CA GLY A 323 9.35 24.63 13.32
C GLY A 323 8.95 23.43 14.17
N TYR A 324 8.05 23.58 15.12
CA TYR A 324 7.46 22.45 15.84
C TYR A 324 6.65 21.57 14.90
N VAL A 325 6.56 20.30 15.28
CA VAL A 325 5.72 19.31 14.59
C VAL A 325 4.41 19.13 15.37
N ILE A 326 3.33 18.88 14.65
CA ILE A 326 2.05 18.54 15.25
C ILE A 326 1.65 17.11 14.86
N GLU A 327 1.03 16.43 15.79
CA GLU A 327 0.46 15.11 15.63
C GLU A 327 -0.99 15.09 16.13
N ASN A 328 -1.84 14.31 15.45
CA ASN A 328 -3.23 14.15 15.86
C ASN A 328 -3.33 12.99 16.86
N LEU A 329 -3.38 13.30 18.15
CA LEU A 329 -3.41 12.31 19.23
C LEU A 329 -4.74 11.55 19.33
N THR A 330 -5.80 12.03 18.70
CA THR A 330 -7.08 11.30 18.60
C THR A 330 -7.00 10.18 17.58
N CYS A 331 -6.09 10.31 16.62
CA CYS A 331 -5.84 9.35 15.56
C CYS A 331 -4.70 8.36 15.91
N THR A 332 -4.64 7.90 17.15
CA THR A 332 -3.72 6.89 17.68
C THR A 332 -4.53 5.69 18.14
N PRO A 333 -4.70 4.64 17.32
CA PRO A 333 -5.56 3.52 17.66
C PRO A 333 -4.89 2.57 18.65
N ASP A 334 -5.68 1.90 19.48
CA ASP A 334 -5.26 0.66 20.11
C ASP A 334 -5.22 -0.47 19.08
N ALA A 335 -4.27 -1.42 19.22
CA ALA A 335 -4.16 -2.55 18.30
C ALA A 335 -4.05 -3.88 19.04
N GLU A 336 -4.90 -4.84 18.67
CA GLU A 336 -4.82 -6.24 19.09
C GLU A 336 -4.53 -7.12 17.88
N ILE A 337 -3.37 -7.81 17.89
CA ILE A 337 -2.94 -8.71 16.82
C ILE A 337 -2.73 -10.10 17.41
N ARG A 338 -3.52 -11.10 16.96
CA ARG A 338 -3.52 -12.45 17.52
C ARG A 338 -3.59 -13.52 16.43
N ASN A 339 -2.87 -14.64 16.64
CA ASN A 339 -2.89 -15.81 15.75
C ASN A 339 -2.63 -15.48 14.28
N CYS A 340 -1.71 -14.54 14.01
CA CYS A 340 -1.40 -14.08 12.68
C CYS A 340 -0.10 -14.70 12.14
N HIS A 341 -0.03 -14.91 10.83
CA HIS A 341 1.13 -15.44 10.15
C HIS A 341 1.72 -14.41 9.19
N PHE A 342 2.95 -14.00 9.46
CA PHE A 342 3.72 -13.09 8.62
C PHE A 342 4.66 -13.91 7.73
N GLY A 343 4.26 -14.14 6.50
CA GLY A 343 5.04 -14.85 5.50
C GLY A 343 6.07 -13.95 4.80
N SER A 344 6.51 -14.37 3.61
CA SER A 344 7.53 -13.62 2.87
C SER A 344 7.05 -12.24 2.45
N CYS A 345 7.78 -11.22 2.88
CA CYS A 345 7.66 -9.84 2.40
C CYS A 345 9.05 -9.21 2.27
N ARG A 346 9.14 -8.06 1.58
CA ARG A 346 10.43 -7.38 1.39
C ARG A 346 10.82 -6.47 2.55
N ALA A 347 9.87 -6.07 3.35
CA ALA A 347 10.07 -5.09 4.41
C ALA A 347 9.86 -5.69 5.82
N ARG A 348 9.30 -4.92 6.74
CA ARG A 348 9.06 -5.33 8.12
C ARG A 348 7.79 -6.16 8.21
N GLY A 349 7.66 -7.02 9.21
CA GLY A 349 6.42 -7.73 9.47
C GLY A 349 5.32 -6.81 10.00
N LEU A 350 5.69 -5.93 10.93
CA LEU A 350 4.81 -4.95 11.56
C LEU A 350 5.56 -3.63 11.75
N LEU A 351 4.99 -2.54 11.29
CA LEU A 351 5.43 -1.18 11.57
C LEU A 351 4.35 -0.43 12.34
N VAL A 352 4.71 0.13 13.49
CA VAL A 352 3.86 1.03 14.27
C VAL A 352 4.65 2.32 14.51
N SER A 353 4.12 3.43 14.06
CA SER A 353 4.75 4.76 14.15
C SER A 353 3.71 5.85 14.44
N THR A 354 2.99 5.68 15.52
CA THR A 354 1.95 6.60 15.98
C THR A 354 2.04 6.81 17.49
#